data_3eacbeeeac9aad9acb276eb03cd4986f
#
_entry.id   3eacbeeeac9aad9acb276eb03cd4986f
#
_cell.length_a   1.000
_cell.length_b   1.000
_cell.length_c   1.000
_cell.angle_alpha   90.00
_cell.angle_beta   90.00
_cell.angle_gamma   90.00
#
_symmetry.space_group_name_H-M   'P 1'
#
loop_
_entity.id
_entity.type
_entity.pdbx_description
1 polymer ?
#
loop_
_entity_poly.entity_id
_entity_poly.type
_entity_poly.pdbx_seq_one_letter_code
_entity_poly.pdbx_strand_id
1 'polypeptide(L)'
;SQNSKKSRGLIIGRYKYQRDCIGISLIYPGFGVFWILYSDRLVYNVSSDKTDLLMLNTYKGVGYVAVTCLVLYLLLRNLMKKAEKAEKENLYLSYYDALTGVYNRRFYEMEIKRMDVPENLPISVIMVDVNGLKLVNDAFGHQLGDQLLQKSAEIIKRACRPQDIIARWGGDEFVILLPNTPCEEARRLTERIRSLCVPESLDMIQVSMSMGCAAKESMDVSFEEVLKNAEDDMYKHKIIHNEGLRGNIVNMIIKTLYEKNPREEKHSERVGEIAAKIGAAIGLSEDEIGKLKLVGHLHDIGKIAISEGILNKESVLTEREQEEIRRHADVGYRILSAAGEMLELADCILAHHERWDGTGYPRGLSGENIPVEARIIALADSYDAMSSERPYRKALNEDVILFEICRNAGRQFDPRIARVFVEEVLGKPWKEMA
;
A
#
# COMPACT_ATOMS: atom_id res chain seq x y z
N SER A 1 2.98 -16.57 3.88
CA SER A 1 2.04 -16.16 4.94
C SER A 1 0.57 -16.15 4.50
N GLN A 2 0.24 -15.98 3.22
CA GLN A 2 -1.16 -16.04 2.70
C GLN A 2 -1.79 -17.44 2.75
N ASN A 3 -1.01 -18.51 2.56
CA ASN A 3 -1.50 -19.89 2.67
C ASN A 3 -1.91 -20.26 4.11
N SER A 4 -1.30 -19.65 5.12
CA SER A 4 -1.64 -19.85 6.53
C SER A 4 -2.96 -19.16 6.92
N LYS A 5 -3.30 -18.01 6.29
CA LYS A 5 -4.59 -17.34 6.51
C LYS A 5 -5.75 -18.05 5.78
N LYS A 6 -5.50 -18.60 4.59
CA LYS A 6 -6.49 -19.36 3.82
C LYS A 6 -6.86 -20.70 4.50
N SER A 7 -5.87 -21.43 5.03
CA SER A 7 -6.10 -22.64 5.83
C SER A 7 -6.83 -22.35 7.14
N ARG A 8 -6.55 -21.24 7.82
CA ARG A 8 -7.27 -20.80 9.02
C ARG A 8 -8.74 -20.45 8.72
N GLY A 9 -9.04 -19.77 7.60
CA GLY A 9 -10.42 -19.44 7.22
C GLY A 9 -11.27 -20.67 6.92
N LEU A 10 -10.73 -21.67 6.22
CA LEU A 10 -11.39 -22.96 5.97
C LEU A 10 -11.63 -23.78 7.25
N ILE A 11 -10.67 -23.76 8.17
CA ILE A 11 -10.75 -24.44 9.47
C ILE A 11 -11.82 -23.73 10.33
N ILE A 12 -11.85 -22.41 10.40
CA ILE A 12 -12.84 -21.63 11.17
C ILE A 12 -14.25 -21.84 10.62
N GLY A 13 -14.44 -21.88 9.29
CA GLY A 13 -15.72 -22.19 8.66
C GLY A 13 -16.23 -23.60 9.05
N ARG A 14 -15.37 -24.61 9.01
CA ARG A 14 -15.70 -25.99 9.38
C ARG A 14 -16.07 -26.11 10.87
N TYR A 15 -15.36 -25.43 11.76
CA TYR A 15 -15.69 -25.38 13.19
C TYR A 15 -17.02 -24.67 13.48
N LYS A 16 -17.37 -23.65 12.74
CA LYS A 16 -18.62 -22.91 12.90
C LYS A 16 -19.82 -23.78 12.47
N TYR A 17 -19.73 -24.52 11.35
CA TYR A 17 -20.75 -25.48 10.92
C TYR A 17 -20.90 -26.64 11.90
N GLN A 18 -19.80 -27.22 12.40
CA GLN A 18 -19.85 -28.25 13.42
C GLN A 18 -20.54 -27.77 14.71
N ARG A 19 -20.26 -26.54 15.14
CA ARG A 19 -20.88 -25.95 16.34
C ARG A 19 -22.37 -25.72 16.15
N ASP A 20 -22.82 -25.26 14.97
CA ASP A 20 -24.23 -25.10 14.65
C ASP A 20 -24.96 -26.47 14.59
N CYS A 21 -24.35 -27.51 14.03
CA CYS A 21 -24.88 -28.88 14.04
C CYS A 21 -24.97 -29.47 15.45
N ILE A 22 -23.93 -29.29 16.28
CA ILE A 22 -23.93 -29.75 17.68
C ILE A 22 -25.02 -29.01 18.48
N GLY A 23 -25.16 -27.69 18.25
CA GLY A 23 -26.22 -26.89 18.89
C GLY A 23 -27.62 -27.41 18.57
N ILE A 24 -27.90 -27.72 17.31
CA ILE A 24 -29.16 -28.29 16.86
C ILE A 24 -29.39 -29.72 17.48
N SER A 25 -28.34 -30.53 17.52
CA SER A 25 -28.37 -31.89 18.08
C SER A 25 -28.62 -31.92 19.58
N LEU A 26 -28.32 -30.83 20.30
CA LEU A 26 -28.56 -30.67 21.75
C LEU A 26 -29.92 -30.02 22.05
N ILE A 27 -30.34 -29.06 21.23
CA ILE A 27 -31.63 -28.35 21.42
C ILE A 27 -32.81 -29.26 21.19
N TYR A 28 -32.73 -30.13 20.17
CA TYR A 28 -33.85 -31.04 19.83
C TYR A 28 -34.22 -32.05 20.92
N PRO A 29 -33.27 -32.83 21.50
CA PRO A 29 -33.55 -33.69 22.63
C PRO A 29 -34.02 -32.93 23.87
N GLY A 30 -33.41 -31.77 24.18
CA GLY A 30 -33.79 -30.93 25.31
C GLY A 30 -35.24 -30.45 25.20
N PHE A 31 -35.65 -29.98 24.02
CA PHE A 31 -37.05 -29.63 23.75
C PHE A 31 -38.00 -30.84 23.87
N GLY A 32 -37.57 -31.99 23.37
CA GLY A 32 -38.35 -33.25 23.48
C GLY A 32 -38.62 -33.66 24.92
N VAL A 33 -37.60 -33.67 25.75
CA VAL A 33 -37.71 -33.97 27.19
C VAL A 33 -38.60 -32.95 27.90
N PHE A 34 -38.39 -31.67 27.64
CA PHE A 34 -39.21 -30.58 28.21
C PHE A 34 -40.68 -30.73 27.82
N TRP A 35 -40.99 -31.01 26.54
CA TRP A 35 -42.35 -31.22 26.04
C TRP A 35 -43.03 -32.40 26.74
N ILE A 36 -42.35 -33.54 26.86
CA ILE A 36 -42.91 -34.75 27.51
C ILE A 36 -43.24 -34.40 28.97
N LEU A 37 -42.28 -33.90 29.75
CA LEU A 37 -42.48 -33.65 31.18
C LEU A 37 -43.56 -32.58 31.47
N TYR A 38 -43.57 -31.49 30.69
CA TYR A 38 -44.52 -30.41 30.90
C TYR A 38 -45.94 -30.75 30.42
N SER A 39 -46.07 -31.41 29.27
CA SER A 39 -47.37 -31.74 28.70
C SER A 39 -48.04 -32.89 29.42
N ASP A 40 -47.29 -33.84 30.04
CA ASP A 40 -47.85 -34.87 30.90
C ASP A 40 -48.51 -34.28 32.13
N ARG A 41 -47.89 -33.29 32.70
CA ARG A 41 -48.42 -32.57 33.88
C ARG A 41 -49.70 -31.79 33.56
N LEU A 42 -49.78 -31.18 32.36
CA LEU A 42 -50.98 -30.48 31.89
C LEU A 42 -52.13 -31.43 31.61
N VAL A 43 -51.90 -32.57 30.95
CA VAL A 43 -52.93 -33.59 30.65
C VAL A 43 -53.52 -34.17 31.94
N TYR A 44 -52.68 -34.46 32.94
CA TYR A 44 -53.12 -34.99 34.25
C TYR A 44 -54.00 -34.04 35.03
N ASN A 45 -53.87 -32.73 34.84
CA ASN A 45 -54.65 -31.69 35.53
C ASN A 45 -56.02 -31.41 34.85
N VAL A 46 -56.25 -31.86 33.62
CA VAL A 46 -57.42 -31.47 32.81
C VAL A 46 -58.54 -32.50 32.82
N SER A 47 -58.26 -33.81 32.93
CA SER A 47 -59.32 -34.85 32.97
C SER A 47 -58.92 -36.07 33.79
N SER A 48 -59.92 -36.63 34.53
CA SER A 48 -59.79 -37.87 35.29
C SER A 48 -60.42 -39.07 34.57
N ASP A 49 -61.05 -38.86 33.40
CA ASP A 49 -61.71 -39.96 32.63
C ASP A 49 -60.70 -40.61 31.68
N LYS A 50 -60.71 -41.94 31.63
CA LYS A 50 -59.78 -42.75 30.84
C LYS A 50 -59.92 -42.55 29.33
N THR A 51 -61.09 -42.30 28.80
CA THR A 51 -61.36 -42.07 27.36
C THR A 51 -60.84 -40.66 26.94
N ASP A 52 -61.08 -39.66 27.74
CA ASP A 52 -60.60 -38.31 27.48
C ASP A 52 -59.08 -38.21 27.58
N LEU A 53 -58.44 -38.89 28.53
CA LEU A 53 -56.99 -38.97 28.69
C LEU A 53 -56.35 -39.67 27.44
N LEU A 54 -56.97 -40.63 26.82
CA LEU A 54 -56.45 -41.31 25.62
C LEU A 54 -56.44 -40.33 24.41
N MET A 55 -57.53 -39.58 24.19
CA MET A 55 -57.69 -38.63 23.14
C MET A 55 -56.69 -37.42 23.34
N LEU A 56 -56.59 -36.94 24.56
CA LEU A 56 -55.67 -35.83 24.89
C LEU A 56 -54.19 -36.22 24.64
N ASN A 57 -53.80 -37.44 25.00
CA ASN A 57 -52.44 -37.94 24.72
C ASN A 57 -52.16 -38.09 23.22
N THR A 58 -53.17 -38.45 22.43
CA THR A 58 -53.04 -38.57 20.96
C THR A 58 -52.83 -37.16 20.35
N TYR A 59 -53.66 -36.16 20.71
CA TYR A 59 -53.50 -34.76 20.25
C TYR A 59 -52.20 -34.18 20.68
N LYS A 60 -51.75 -34.44 21.89
CA LYS A 60 -50.42 -34.02 22.39
C LYS A 60 -49.29 -34.60 21.52
N GLY A 61 -49.34 -35.87 21.17
CA GLY A 61 -48.36 -36.54 20.31
C GLY A 61 -48.31 -35.90 18.90
N VAL A 62 -49.51 -35.69 18.30
CA VAL A 62 -49.62 -35.06 16.98
C VAL A 62 -49.08 -33.62 17.03
N GLY A 63 -49.43 -32.83 18.08
CA GLY A 63 -48.92 -31.49 18.29
C GLY A 63 -47.40 -31.43 18.41
N TYR A 64 -46.82 -32.40 19.16
CA TYR A 64 -45.37 -32.52 19.28
C TYR A 64 -44.69 -32.72 17.90
N VAL A 65 -45.18 -33.67 17.13
CA VAL A 65 -44.65 -33.97 15.79
C VAL A 65 -44.77 -32.73 14.89
N ALA A 66 -45.92 -32.05 14.89
CA ALA A 66 -46.13 -30.86 14.06
C ALA A 66 -45.16 -29.74 14.43
N VAL A 67 -45.00 -29.42 15.72
CA VAL A 67 -44.08 -28.38 16.20
C VAL A 67 -42.63 -28.74 15.91
N THR A 68 -42.24 -29.99 16.17
CA THR A 68 -40.85 -30.43 15.89
C THR A 68 -40.53 -30.44 14.40
N CYS A 69 -41.47 -30.85 13.55
CA CYS A 69 -41.34 -30.76 12.09
C CYS A 69 -41.17 -29.29 11.63
N LEU A 70 -41.97 -28.35 12.18
CA LEU A 70 -41.86 -26.94 11.85
C LEU A 70 -40.50 -26.36 12.28
N VAL A 71 -40.10 -26.68 13.50
CA VAL A 71 -38.79 -26.20 14.02
C VAL A 71 -37.64 -26.75 13.16
N LEU A 72 -37.68 -28.06 12.86
CA LEU A 72 -36.67 -28.71 12.02
C LEU A 72 -36.66 -28.09 10.61
N TYR A 73 -37.85 -27.88 10.02
CA TYR A 73 -37.96 -27.21 8.72
C TYR A 73 -37.32 -25.81 8.72
N LEU A 74 -37.62 -25.00 9.74
CA LEU A 74 -37.03 -23.63 9.86
C LEU A 74 -35.52 -23.67 10.03
N LEU A 75 -35.00 -24.59 10.83
CA LEU A 75 -33.58 -24.81 11.03
C LEU A 75 -32.87 -25.24 9.74
N LEU A 76 -33.40 -26.23 9.04
CA LEU A 76 -32.88 -26.72 7.77
C LEU A 76 -32.90 -25.63 6.71
N ARG A 77 -33.99 -24.88 6.59
CA ARG A 77 -34.12 -23.75 5.67
C ARG A 77 -33.05 -22.67 5.94
N ASN A 78 -32.77 -22.36 7.21
CA ASN A 78 -31.76 -21.40 7.58
C ASN A 78 -30.34 -21.90 7.27
N LEU A 79 -30.05 -23.18 7.50
CA LEU A 79 -28.78 -23.81 7.13
C LEU A 79 -28.57 -23.83 5.61
N MET A 80 -29.59 -24.17 4.84
CA MET A 80 -29.52 -24.16 3.36
C MET A 80 -29.24 -22.74 2.82
N LYS A 81 -29.91 -21.70 3.35
CA LYS A 81 -29.63 -20.31 2.96
C LYS A 81 -28.17 -19.88 3.28
N LYS A 82 -27.66 -20.30 4.44
CA LYS A 82 -26.26 -20.03 4.81
C LYS A 82 -25.28 -20.77 3.89
N ALA A 83 -25.56 -22.02 3.56
CA ALA A 83 -24.74 -22.84 2.66
C ALA A 83 -24.71 -22.24 1.24
N GLU A 84 -25.89 -21.90 0.69
CA GLU A 84 -26.02 -21.27 -0.63
C GLU A 84 -25.26 -19.93 -0.70
N LYS A 85 -25.36 -19.09 0.36
CA LYS A 85 -24.59 -17.85 0.43
C LYS A 85 -23.09 -18.09 0.46
N ALA A 86 -22.64 -19.06 1.26
CA ALA A 86 -21.21 -19.40 1.33
C ALA A 86 -20.68 -20.01 0.02
N GLU A 87 -21.49 -20.78 -0.68
CA GLU A 87 -21.14 -21.33 -1.99
C GLU A 87 -21.02 -20.22 -3.05
N LYS A 88 -21.99 -19.29 -3.10
CA LYS A 88 -21.93 -18.12 -3.99
C LYS A 88 -20.70 -17.25 -3.69
N GLU A 89 -20.40 -17.02 -2.42
CA GLU A 89 -19.23 -16.25 -1.99
C GLU A 89 -17.92 -16.96 -2.36
N ASN A 90 -17.84 -18.28 -2.17
CA ASN A 90 -16.70 -19.08 -2.60
C ASN A 90 -16.53 -19.10 -4.13
N LEU A 91 -17.63 -19.20 -4.88
CA LEU A 91 -17.60 -19.13 -6.33
C LEU A 91 -17.12 -17.76 -6.81
N TYR A 92 -17.63 -16.69 -6.21
CA TYR A 92 -17.19 -15.32 -6.49
C TYR A 92 -15.69 -15.16 -6.24
N LEU A 93 -15.20 -15.53 -5.06
CA LEU A 93 -13.76 -15.46 -4.70
C LEU A 93 -12.89 -16.39 -5.55
N SER A 94 -13.46 -17.41 -6.17
CA SER A 94 -12.75 -18.30 -7.10
C SER A 94 -12.45 -17.65 -8.44
N TYR A 95 -13.24 -16.66 -8.87
CA TYR A 95 -13.16 -16.07 -10.20
C TYR A 95 -12.84 -14.57 -10.19
N TYR A 96 -13.11 -13.87 -9.11
CA TYR A 96 -12.90 -12.43 -9.02
C TYR A 96 -11.76 -12.06 -8.08
N ASP A 97 -11.11 -10.94 -8.35
CA ASP A 97 -10.18 -10.29 -7.43
C ASP A 97 -10.99 -9.51 -6.37
N ALA A 98 -10.73 -9.82 -5.10
CA ALA A 98 -11.52 -9.27 -3.99
C ALA A 98 -11.33 -7.76 -3.78
N LEU A 99 -10.20 -7.19 -4.24
CA LEU A 99 -9.91 -5.76 -4.10
C LEU A 99 -10.58 -4.94 -5.20
N THR A 100 -10.42 -5.37 -6.44
CA THR A 100 -10.78 -4.56 -7.63
C THR A 100 -12.11 -4.97 -8.27
N GLY A 101 -12.62 -6.17 -7.93
CA GLY A 101 -13.86 -6.71 -8.47
C GLY A 101 -13.81 -6.95 -10.00
N VAL A 102 -12.63 -7.06 -10.60
CA VAL A 102 -12.41 -7.66 -11.92
C VAL A 102 -12.14 -9.15 -11.75
N TYR A 103 -12.07 -9.89 -12.84
CA TYR A 103 -11.69 -11.28 -12.76
C TYR A 103 -10.26 -11.44 -12.21
N ASN A 104 -9.98 -12.59 -11.62
CA ASN A 104 -8.63 -12.94 -11.20
C ASN A 104 -7.88 -13.68 -12.32
N ARG A 105 -6.56 -13.85 -12.15
CA ARG A 105 -5.69 -14.56 -13.08
C ARG A 105 -6.19 -15.95 -13.43
N ARG A 106 -6.71 -16.67 -12.44
CA ARG A 106 -7.23 -18.05 -12.64
C ARG A 106 -8.39 -18.09 -13.62
N PHE A 107 -9.33 -17.14 -13.52
CA PHE A 107 -10.44 -17.03 -14.46
C PHE A 107 -9.94 -16.71 -15.88
N TYR A 108 -9.00 -15.78 -16.00
CA TYR A 108 -8.39 -15.44 -17.28
C TYR A 108 -7.73 -16.66 -17.94
N GLU A 109 -6.91 -17.44 -17.19
CA GLU A 109 -6.25 -18.64 -17.70
C GLU A 109 -7.23 -19.74 -18.15
N MET A 110 -8.42 -19.76 -17.57
CA MET A 110 -9.50 -20.67 -17.97
C MET A 110 -10.23 -20.16 -19.21
N GLU A 111 -10.55 -18.88 -19.28
CA GLU A 111 -11.28 -18.27 -20.38
C GLU A 111 -10.44 -18.19 -21.67
N ILE A 112 -9.14 -17.95 -21.56
CA ILE A 112 -8.26 -17.93 -22.73
C ILE A 112 -8.27 -19.27 -23.45
N LYS A 113 -8.28 -20.39 -22.72
CA LYS A 113 -8.38 -21.74 -23.30
C LYS A 113 -9.72 -21.99 -23.98
N ARG A 114 -10.80 -21.40 -23.44
CA ARG A 114 -12.14 -21.52 -24.01
C ARG A 114 -12.31 -20.66 -25.25
N MET A 115 -11.65 -19.52 -25.29
CA MET A 115 -11.76 -18.57 -26.40
C MET A 115 -10.79 -18.85 -27.55
N ASP A 116 -9.82 -19.75 -27.36
CA ASP A 116 -8.84 -20.12 -28.39
C ASP A 116 -9.46 -21.04 -29.47
N VAL A 117 -10.36 -20.46 -30.24
CA VAL A 117 -11.08 -21.11 -31.34
C VAL A 117 -11.09 -20.18 -32.57
N PRO A 118 -11.12 -20.70 -33.78
CA PRO A 118 -11.07 -19.90 -35.04
C PRO A 118 -12.15 -18.80 -35.10
N GLU A 119 -13.33 -19.07 -34.56
CA GLU A 119 -14.49 -18.16 -34.61
C GLU A 119 -14.29 -16.87 -33.83
N ASN A 120 -13.35 -16.84 -32.87
CA ASN A 120 -13.05 -15.69 -32.06
C ASN A 120 -11.88 -14.84 -32.58
N LEU A 121 -11.20 -15.31 -33.63
CA LEU A 121 -10.07 -14.59 -34.24
C LEU A 121 -10.55 -13.35 -35.04
N PRO A 122 -9.78 -12.26 -35.03
CA PRO A 122 -8.55 -12.05 -34.27
C PRO A 122 -8.84 -11.79 -32.78
N ILE A 123 -7.99 -12.31 -31.89
CA ILE A 123 -8.11 -12.07 -30.44
C ILE A 123 -6.94 -11.21 -30.02
N SER A 124 -7.23 -10.03 -29.46
CA SER A 124 -6.20 -9.16 -28.89
C SER A 124 -6.07 -9.31 -27.38
N VAL A 125 -4.85 -9.13 -26.91
CA VAL A 125 -4.51 -9.05 -25.49
C VAL A 125 -3.89 -7.69 -25.22
N ILE A 126 -4.32 -7.04 -24.14
CA ILE A 126 -3.67 -5.83 -23.62
C ILE A 126 -3.12 -6.16 -22.22
N MET A 127 -1.81 -5.95 -22.04
CA MET A 127 -1.18 -5.94 -20.72
C MET A 127 -1.19 -4.50 -20.19
N VAL A 128 -1.51 -4.34 -18.92
CA VAL A 128 -1.62 -3.04 -18.24
C VAL A 128 -0.86 -3.09 -16.93
N ASP A 129 -0.07 -2.08 -16.64
CA ASP A 129 0.66 -1.88 -15.38
C ASP A 129 0.28 -0.52 -14.78
N VAL A 130 -0.09 -0.50 -13.51
CA VAL A 130 -0.45 0.75 -12.80
C VAL A 130 0.82 1.44 -12.33
N ASN A 131 1.11 2.58 -12.92
CA ASN A 131 2.33 3.32 -12.65
C ASN A 131 2.40 3.87 -11.23
N GLY A 132 3.57 3.73 -10.60
CA GLY A 132 3.88 4.35 -9.32
C GLY A 132 3.22 3.74 -8.08
N LEU A 133 2.55 2.58 -8.19
CA LEU A 133 1.89 1.94 -7.04
C LEU A 133 2.83 1.72 -5.86
N LYS A 134 4.07 1.26 -6.11
CA LYS A 134 5.05 1.06 -5.04
C LYS A 134 5.39 2.37 -4.34
N LEU A 135 5.58 3.45 -5.09
CA LEU A 135 5.88 4.77 -4.57
C LEU A 135 4.72 5.34 -3.73
N VAL A 136 3.48 5.16 -4.21
CA VAL A 136 2.28 5.53 -3.45
C VAL A 136 2.16 4.73 -2.16
N ASN A 137 2.42 3.41 -2.20
CA ASN A 137 2.40 2.57 -1.01
C ASN A 137 3.47 2.99 0.02
N ASP A 138 4.67 3.31 -0.43
CA ASP A 138 5.78 3.70 0.43
C ASP A 138 5.56 5.09 1.07
N ALA A 139 4.96 6.04 0.33
CA ALA A 139 4.71 7.40 0.80
C ALA A 139 3.42 7.53 1.62
N PHE A 140 2.33 6.89 1.20
CA PHE A 140 0.98 7.12 1.73
C PHE A 140 0.33 5.87 2.34
N GLY A 141 1.03 4.72 2.29
CA GLY A 141 0.55 3.46 2.82
C GLY A 141 -0.33 2.67 1.86
N HIS A 142 -0.51 1.37 2.17
CA HIS A 142 -1.22 0.43 1.30
C HIS A 142 -2.69 0.78 1.05
N GLN A 143 -3.33 1.53 1.95
CA GLN A 143 -4.74 1.90 1.80
C GLN A 143 -4.96 2.80 0.57
N LEU A 144 -4.07 3.77 0.34
CA LEU A 144 -4.16 4.64 -0.83
C LEU A 144 -3.74 3.89 -2.11
N GLY A 145 -2.76 2.98 -2.02
CA GLY A 145 -2.43 2.08 -3.14
C GLY A 145 -3.57 1.15 -3.54
N ASP A 146 -4.33 0.63 -2.57
CA ASP A 146 -5.52 -0.16 -2.83
C ASP A 146 -6.61 0.66 -3.55
N GLN A 147 -6.81 1.92 -3.16
CA GLN A 147 -7.72 2.85 -3.85
C GLN A 147 -7.25 3.15 -5.28
N LEU A 148 -5.93 3.30 -5.50
CA LEU A 148 -5.35 3.50 -6.83
C LEU A 148 -5.65 2.30 -7.74
N LEU A 149 -5.50 1.08 -7.23
CA LEU A 149 -5.83 -0.15 -7.96
C LEU A 149 -7.33 -0.26 -8.27
N GLN A 150 -8.19 0.07 -7.31
CA GLN A 150 -9.64 0.08 -7.50
C GLN A 150 -10.05 1.10 -8.58
N LYS A 151 -9.50 2.30 -8.51
CA LYS A 151 -9.76 3.36 -9.49
C LYS A 151 -9.27 2.99 -10.89
N SER A 152 -8.09 2.39 -10.99
CA SER A 152 -7.55 1.87 -12.25
C SER A 152 -8.48 0.81 -12.87
N ALA A 153 -8.96 -0.13 -12.06
CA ALA A 153 -9.93 -1.13 -12.51
C ALA A 153 -11.26 -0.52 -12.98
N GLU A 154 -11.76 0.52 -12.31
CA GLU A 154 -12.97 1.26 -12.74
C GLU A 154 -12.78 1.93 -14.10
N ILE A 155 -11.62 2.58 -14.32
CA ILE A 155 -11.29 3.23 -15.59
C ILE A 155 -11.24 2.20 -16.71
N ILE A 156 -10.57 1.07 -16.49
CA ILE A 156 -10.50 -0.03 -17.47
C ILE A 156 -11.91 -0.55 -17.80
N LYS A 157 -12.75 -0.82 -16.77
CA LYS A 157 -14.14 -1.28 -16.96
C LYS A 157 -14.98 -0.30 -17.78
N ARG A 158 -14.84 1.01 -17.56
CA ARG A 158 -15.54 2.05 -18.33
C ARG A 158 -15.11 2.11 -19.79
N ALA A 159 -13.86 1.73 -20.05
CA ALA A 159 -13.31 1.74 -21.39
C ALA A 159 -13.67 0.47 -22.19
N CYS A 160 -13.86 -0.67 -21.56
CA CYS A 160 -14.09 -1.96 -22.19
C CYS A 160 -15.56 -2.21 -22.51
N ARG A 161 -15.82 -3.16 -23.42
CA ARG A 161 -17.15 -3.65 -23.78
C ARG A 161 -17.58 -4.76 -22.80
N PRO A 162 -18.87 -5.09 -22.67
CA PRO A 162 -19.34 -6.16 -21.78
C PRO A 162 -18.78 -7.56 -22.09
N GLN A 163 -18.40 -7.82 -23.34
CA GLN A 163 -17.80 -9.10 -23.77
C GLN A 163 -16.30 -9.19 -23.52
N ASP A 164 -15.64 -8.07 -23.25
CA ASP A 164 -14.20 -8.04 -22.97
C ASP A 164 -13.94 -8.60 -21.57
N ILE A 165 -12.88 -9.39 -21.44
CA ILE A 165 -12.51 -9.99 -20.14
C ILE A 165 -11.38 -9.17 -19.55
N ILE A 166 -11.66 -8.61 -18.37
CA ILE A 166 -10.70 -7.82 -17.60
C ILE A 166 -10.32 -8.63 -16.38
N ALA A 167 -9.04 -8.91 -16.20
CA ALA A 167 -8.53 -9.63 -15.05
C ALA A 167 -7.34 -8.93 -14.40
N ARG A 168 -7.22 -9.07 -13.09
CA ARG A 168 -6.00 -8.70 -12.38
C ARG A 168 -5.01 -9.84 -12.46
N TRP A 169 -3.85 -9.58 -13.10
CA TRP A 169 -2.81 -10.56 -13.33
C TRP A 169 -1.98 -10.81 -12.07
N GLY A 170 -1.64 -9.75 -11.35
CA GLY A 170 -0.93 -9.79 -10.06
C GLY A 170 -0.44 -8.41 -9.67
N GLY A 171 -0.28 -8.12 -8.37
CA GLY A 171 0.27 -6.83 -7.91
C GLY A 171 -0.45 -5.62 -8.51
N ASP A 172 0.27 -4.90 -9.37
CA ASP A 172 -0.14 -3.71 -10.12
C ASP A 172 -0.55 -4.00 -11.58
N GLU A 173 -0.57 -5.27 -11.98
CA GLU A 173 -0.80 -5.66 -13.37
C GLU A 173 -2.24 -6.12 -13.61
N PHE A 174 -2.79 -5.67 -14.76
CA PHE A 174 -4.07 -6.14 -15.30
C PHE A 174 -3.86 -6.68 -16.71
N VAL A 175 -4.75 -7.56 -17.15
CA VAL A 175 -4.81 -8.09 -18.49
C VAL A 175 -6.23 -7.97 -19.04
N ILE A 176 -6.35 -7.60 -20.31
CA ILE A 176 -7.63 -7.47 -21.01
C ILE A 176 -7.59 -8.40 -22.21
N LEU A 177 -8.59 -9.28 -22.34
CA LEU A 177 -8.76 -10.18 -23.50
C LEU A 177 -9.93 -9.67 -24.33
N LEU A 178 -9.68 -9.44 -25.61
CA LEU A 178 -10.59 -8.81 -26.57
C LEU A 178 -10.89 -9.81 -27.71
N PRO A 179 -11.99 -10.55 -27.65
CA PRO A 179 -12.39 -11.43 -28.75
C PRO A 179 -12.84 -10.64 -29.97
N ASN A 180 -12.64 -11.19 -31.17
CA ASN A 180 -13.00 -10.59 -32.45
C ASN A 180 -12.49 -9.14 -32.60
N THR A 181 -11.27 -8.88 -32.14
CA THR A 181 -10.71 -7.53 -32.09
C THR A 181 -9.28 -7.54 -32.66
N PRO A 182 -9.01 -6.84 -33.77
CA PRO A 182 -7.68 -6.72 -34.33
C PRO A 182 -6.78 -5.80 -33.48
N CYS A 183 -5.46 -5.94 -33.64
CA CYS A 183 -4.46 -5.20 -32.85
C CYS A 183 -4.66 -3.68 -32.92
N GLU A 184 -5.08 -3.15 -34.06
CA GLU A 184 -5.34 -1.72 -34.25
C GLU A 184 -6.49 -1.20 -33.38
N GLU A 185 -7.57 -1.97 -33.23
CA GLU A 185 -8.66 -1.62 -32.31
C GLU A 185 -8.25 -1.74 -30.85
N ALA A 186 -7.44 -2.75 -30.52
CA ALA A 186 -6.85 -2.87 -29.17
C ALA A 186 -5.98 -1.65 -28.83
N ARG A 187 -5.20 -1.16 -29.79
CA ARG A 187 -4.39 0.05 -29.63
C ARG A 187 -5.24 1.30 -29.42
N ARG A 188 -6.35 1.46 -30.15
CA ARG A 188 -7.32 2.53 -29.89
C ARG A 188 -7.95 2.43 -28.49
N LEU A 189 -8.17 1.23 -27.99
CA LEU A 189 -8.64 1.02 -26.62
C LEU A 189 -7.61 1.46 -25.59
N THR A 190 -6.31 1.20 -25.79
CA THR A 190 -5.27 1.71 -24.88
C THR A 190 -5.23 3.23 -24.85
N GLU A 191 -5.39 3.90 -26.00
CA GLU A 191 -5.48 5.36 -26.07
C GLU A 191 -6.73 5.90 -25.35
N ARG A 192 -7.86 5.21 -25.48
CA ARG A 192 -9.10 5.56 -24.75
C ARG A 192 -8.93 5.42 -23.25
N ILE A 193 -8.31 4.32 -22.77
CA ILE A 193 -8.00 4.14 -21.35
C ILE A 193 -7.09 5.27 -20.86
N ARG A 194 -6.04 5.58 -21.61
CA ARG A 194 -5.10 6.68 -21.27
C ARG A 194 -5.81 8.02 -21.17
N SER A 195 -6.71 8.35 -22.12
CA SER A 195 -7.48 9.59 -22.08
C SER A 195 -8.44 9.67 -20.88
N LEU A 196 -9.00 8.54 -20.45
CA LEU A 196 -9.85 8.46 -19.26
C LEU A 196 -9.06 8.61 -17.95
N CYS A 197 -7.74 8.34 -17.94
CA CYS A 197 -6.89 8.58 -16.78
C CYS A 197 -6.63 10.07 -16.53
N VAL A 198 -6.58 10.89 -17.56
CA VAL A 198 -6.21 12.33 -17.45
C VAL A 198 -7.07 13.11 -16.46
N PRO A 199 -8.42 13.02 -16.47
CA PRO A 199 -9.27 13.74 -15.52
C PRO A 199 -9.37 13.06 -14.14
N GLU A 200 -8.85 11.86 -13.98
CA GLU A 200 -9.03 11.05 -12.75
C GLU A 200 -7.82 11.19 -11.83
N SER A 201 -8.08 11.67 -10.63
CA SER A 201 -7.07 11.77 -9.57
C SER A 201 -7.63 11.22 -8.26
N LEU A 202 -6.75 10.69 -7.42
CA LEU A 202 -7.01 10.33 -6.03
C LEU A 202 -6.28 11.36 -5.17
N ASP A 203 -7.03 12.26 -4.55
CA ASP A 203 -6.50 13.46 -3.93
C ASP A 203 -5.66 14.26 -4.95
N MET A 204 -4.32 14.24 -4.82
CA MET A 204 -3.41 14.88 -5.77
C MET A 204 -2.70 13.89 -6.71
N ILE A 205 -2.95 12.56 -6.57
CA ILE A 205 -2.31 11.52 -7.37
C ILE A 205 -3.08 11.30 -8.66
N GLN A 206 -2.46 11.65 -9.78
CA GLN A 206 -3.01 11.35 -11.10
C GLN A 206 -2.91 9.85 -11.40
N VAL A 207 -4.02 9.22 -11.76
CA VAL A 207 -4.02 7.82 -12.19
C VAL A 207 -3.28 7.70 -13.53
N SER A 208 -2.34 6.79 -13.60
CA SER A 208 -1.56 6.52 -14.82
C SER A 208 -1.31 5.04 -14.98
N MET A 209 -1.37 4.57 -16.23
CA MET A 209 -1.15 3.17 -16.58
C MET A 209 -0.28 3.07 -17.83
N SER A 210 0.69 2.15 -17.80
CA SER A 210 1.46 1.72 -18.97
C SER A 210 0.76 0.54 -19.61
N MET A 211 0.62 0.54 -20.93
CA MET A 211 -0.14 -0.48 -21.66
C MET A 211 0.58 -0.88 -22.93
N GLY A 212 0.51 -2.19 -23.23
CA GLY A 212 0.97 -2.76 -24.49
C GLY A 212 -0.03 -3.78 -25.02
N CYS A 213 -0.10 -3.96 -26.33
CA CYS A 213 -1.06 -4.84 -26.94
C CYS A 213 -0.44 -5.71 -28.03
N ALA A 214 -0.98 -6.93 -28.18
CA ALA A 214 -0.69 -7.85 -29.27
C ALA A 214 -1.95 -8.62 -29.65
N ALA A 215 -1.99 -9.15 -30.88
CA ALA A 215 -3.12 -9.91 -31.38
C ALA A 215 -2.70 -11.30 -31.87
N LYS A 216 -3.55 -12.29 -31.61
CA LYS A 216 -3.54 -13.60 -32.23
C LYS A 216 -4.41 -13.52 -33.49
N GLU A 217 -3.79 -13.58 -34.67
CA GLU A 217 -4.47 -13.48 -35.97
C GLU A 217 -4.75 -14.85 -36.58
N SER A 218 -3.97 -15.88 -36.19
CA SER A 218 -4.12 -17.25 -36.68
C SER A 218 -3.96 -18.26 -35.55
N MET A 219 -4.43 -19.51 -35.79
CA MET A 219 -4.28 -20.60 -34.82
C MET A 219 -2.84 -21.10 -34.67
N ASP A 220 -1.95 -20.73 -35.57
CA ASP A 220 -0.53 -21.15 -35.52
C ASP A 220 0.28 -20.42 -34.44
N VAL A 221 -0.22 -19.26 -33.99
CA VAL A 221 0.42 -18.46 -32.93
C VAL A 221 -0.12 -18.90 -31.56
N SER A 222 0.76 -19.15 -30.61
CA SER A 222 0.34 -19.48 -29.24
C SER A 222 -0.07 -18.25 -28.45
N PHE A 223 -0.99 -18.41 -27.48
CA PHE A 223 -1.34 -17.30 -26.58
C PHE A 223 -0.17 -16.88 -25.68
N GLU A 224 0.74 -17.77 -25.36
CA GLU A 224 1.95 -17.45 -24.60
C GLU A 224 2.82 -16.44 -25.35
N GLU A 225 2.96 -16.62 -26.68
CA GLU A 225 3.68 -15.69 -27.54
C GLU A 225 2.97 -14.34 -27.64
N VAL A 226 1.64 -14.33 -27.80
CA VAL A 226 0.83 -13.09 -27.83
C VAL A 226 0.95 -12.34 -26.51
N LEU A 227 0.86 -13.04 -25.38
CA LEU A 227 1.00 -12.43 -24.06
C LEU A 227 2.37 -11.80 -23.87
N LYS A 228 3.43 -12.52 -24.26
CA LYS A 228 4.80 -12.02 -24.21
C LYS A 228 4.99 -10.78 -25.11
N ASN A 229 4.44 -10.80 -26.32
CA ASN A 229 4.53 -9.65 -27.22
C ASN A 229 3.78 -8.42 -26.64
N ALA A 230 2.63 -8.61 -25.98
CA ALA A 230 1.91 -7.54 -25.30
C ALA A 230 2.68 -7.00 -24.08
N GLU A 231 3.35 -7.87 -23.34
CA GLU A 231 4.21 -7.50 -22.21
C GLU A 231 5.45 -6.71 -22.67
N ASP A 232 6.11 -7.16 -23.74
CA ASP A 232 7.26 -6.47 -24.33
C ASP A 232 6.86 -5.08 -24.87
N ASP A 233 5.67 -4.96 -25.47
CA ASP A 233 5.13 -3.68 -25.95
C ASP A 233 4.81 -2.75 -24.76
N MET A 234 4.19 -3.26 -23.72
CA MET A 234 3.93 -2.52 -22.47
C MET A 234 5.23 -2.02 -21.84
N TYR A 235 6.27 -2.86 -21.79
CA TYR A 235 7.55 -2.50 -21.20
C TYR A 235 8.24 -1.35 -21.96
N LYS A 236 8.18 -1.35 -23.29
CA LYS A 236 8.68 -0.24 -24.13
C LYS A 236 7.96 1.08 -23.76
N HIS A 237 6.65 1.04 -23.65
CA HIS A 237 5.86 2.22 -23.25
C HIS A 237 6.16 2.64 -21.81
N LYS A 238 6.42 1.69 -20.91
CA LYS A 238 6.77 1.96 -19.51
C LYS A 238 8.08 2.72 -19.39
N ILE A 239 9.10 2.38 -20.20
CA ILE A 239 10.39 3.09 -20.21
C ILE A 239 10.20 4.54 -20.68
N ILE A 240 9.49 4.75 -21.80
CA ILE A 240 9.34 6.07 -22.42
C ILE A 240 8.52 7.06 -21.56
N HIS A 241 7.54 6.57 -20.81
CA HIS A 241 6.58 7.43 -20.07
C HIS A 241 6.89 7.57 -18.56
N ASN A 242 7.78 6.73 -18.01
CA ASN A 242 7.99 6.67 -16.55
C ASN A 242 8.87 7.80 -15.99
N GLU A 243 9.78 8.39 -16.77
CA GLU A 243 10.70 9.41 -16.28
C GLU A 243 9.95 10.66 -15.81
N GLY A 244 9.07 11.20 -16.64
CA GLY A 244 8.27 12.37 -16.26
C GLY A 244 7.23 12.13 -15.16
N LEU A 245 6.65 10.92 -15.10
CA LEU A 245 5.62 10.56 -14.11
C LEU A 245 6.19 10.37 -12.71
N ARG A 246 7.36 9.74 -12.59
CA ARG A 246 8.03 9.54 -11.30
C ARG A 246 8.45 10.86 -10.69
N GLY A 247 9.00 11.79 -11.50
CA GLY A 247 9.31 13.14 -11.07
C GLY A 247 8.07 13.90 -10.58
N ASN A 248 6.94 13.75 -11.26
CA ASN A 248 5.67 14.36 -10.85
C ASN A 248 5.16 13.82 -9.51
N ILE A 249 5.28 12.50 -9.26
CA ILE A 249 4.87 11.90 -7.98
C ILE A 249 5.79 12.40 -6.84
N VAL A 250 7.10 12.48 -7.06
CA VAL A 250 8.04 13.04 -6.07
C VAL A 250 7.70 14.49 -5.75
N ASN A 251 7.48 15.31 -6.77
CA ASN A 251 7.06 16.72 -6.59
C ASN A 251 5.75 16.84 -5.82
N MET A 252 4.82 15.96 -6.05
CA MET A 252 3.55 15.91 -5.33
C MET A 252 3.76 15.50 -3.86
N ILE A 253 4.61 14.49 -3.58
CA ILE A 253 4.96 14.09 -2.21
C ILE A 253 5.55 15.29 -1.46
N ILE A 254 6.48 16.02 -2.09
CA ILE A 254 7.09 17.25 -1.54
C ILE A 254 6.02 18.29 -1.23
N LYS A 255 5.15 18.57 -2.20
CA LYS A 255 4.06 19.54 -2.02
C LYS A 255 3.13 19.15 -0.89
N THR A 256 2.71 17.88 -0.83
CA THR A 256 1.86 17.37 0.26
C THR A 256 2.54 17.47 1.62
N LEU A 257 3.84 17.16 1.70
CA LEU A 257 4.61 17.30 2.94
C LEU A 257 4.63 18.78 3.41
N TYR A 258 4.87 19.71 2.50
CA TYR A 258 4.97 21.13 2.80
C TYR A 258 3.60 21.75 3.12
N GLU A 259 2.53 21.32 2.49
CA GLU A 259 1.17 21.72 2.85
C GLU A 259 0.80 21.27 4.27
N LYS A 260 1.20 20.04 4.65
CA LYS A 260 1.01 19.53 6.02
C LYS A 260 1.91 20.19 7.05
N ASN A 261 3.13 20.56 6.66
CA ASN A 261 4.10 21.18 7.54
C ASN A 261 4.92 22.30 6.82
N PRO A 262 4.39 23.52 6.73
CA PRO A 262 5.07 24.65 6.07
C PRO A 262 6.43 25.03 6.68
N ARG A 263 6.74 24.55 7.90
CA ARG A 263 8.04 24.74 8.53
C ARG A 263 9.13 23.89 7.89
N GLU A 264 8.77 22.68 7.48
CA GLU A 264 9.69 21.77 6.79
C GLU A 264 10.15 22.38 5.45
N GLU A 265 9.26 23.06 4.72
CA GLU A 265 9.62 23.74 3.47
C GLU A 265 10.76 24.74 3.71
N LYS A 266 10.54 25.69 4.63
CA LYS A 266 11.55 26.72 4.95
C LYS A 266 12.85 26.13 5.53
N HIS A 267 12.72 25.07 6.32
CA HIS A 267 13.86 24.34 6.87
C HIS A 267 14.68 23.70 5.74
N SER A 268 14.04 22.93 4.87
CA SER A 268 14.69 22.26 3.74
C SER A 268 15.36 23.23 2.78
N GLU A 269 14.72 24.39 2.51
CA GLU A 269 15.33 25.48 1.73
C GLU A 269 16.62 25.97 2.37
N ARG A 270 16.59 26.32 3.68
CA ARG A 270 17.78 26.81 4.37
C ARG A 270 18.89 25.76 4.45
N VAL A 271 18.54 24.50 4.73
CA VAL A 271 19.52 23.40 4.73
C VAL A 271 20.20 23.28 3.36
N GLY A 272 19.43 23.33 2.27
CA GLY A 272 19.96 23.31 0.90
C GLY A 272 20.90 24.48 0.62
N GLU A 273 20.57 25.71 1.03
CA GLU A 273 21.41 26.90 0.88
C GLU A 273 22.69 26.81 1.71
N ILE A 274 22.61 26.33 2.95
CA ILE A 274 23.78 26.17 3.82
C ILE A 274 24.71 25.09 3.24
N ALA A 275 24.13 23.94 2.81
CA ALA A 275 24.90 22.87 2.20
C ALA A 275 25.61 23.30 0.92
N ALA A 276 24.95 24.09 0.07
CA ALA A 276 25.58 24.68 -1.12
C ALA A 276 26.78 25.57 -0.79
N LYS A 277 26.68 26.40 0.26
CA LYS A 277 27.81 27.24 0.73
C LYS A 277 28.97 26.41 1.24
N ILE A 278 28.67 25.33 1.98
CA ILE A 278 29.71 24.38 2.44
C ILE A 278 30.37 23.69 1.24
N GLY A 279 29.57 23.21 0.28
CA GLY A 279 30.05 22.56 -0.94
C GLY A 279 31.01 23.49 -1.75
N ALA A 280 30.63 24.75 -1.92
CA ALA A 280 31.48 25.74 -2.57
C ALA A 280 32.80 25.97 -1.82
N ALA A 281 32.76 26.09 -0.49
CA ALA A 281 33.93 26.29 0.35
C ALA A 281 34.91 25.10 0.33
N ILE A 282 34.42 23.86 0.18
CA ILE A 282 35.29 22.69 0.04
C ILE A 282 35.72 22.42 -1.41
N GLY A 283 35.31 23.26 -2.37
CA GLY A 283 35.76 23.18 -3.76
C GLY A 283 35.00 22.20 -4.66
N LEU A 284 33.74 21.91 -4.36
CA LEU A 284 32.87 21.09 -5.23
C LEU A 284 32.55 21.87 -6.52
N SER A 285 32.30 21.12 -7.60
CA SER A 285 31.85 21.67 -8.88
C SER A 285 30.43 22.25 -8.79
N GLU A 286 30.04 23.09 -9.73
CA GLU A 286 28.68 23.66 -9.78
C GLU A 286 27.60 22.60 -9.86
N ASP A 287 27.83 21.49 -10.61
CA ASP A 287 26.90 20.35 -10.70
C ASP A 287 26.74 19.61 -9.35
N GLU A 288 27.87 19.40 -8.65
CA GLU A 288 27.85 18.80 -7.31
C GLU A 288 27.15 19.68 -6.28
N ILE A 289 27.37 21.00 -6.36
CA ILE A 289 26.67 21.99 -5.53
C ILE A 289 25.17 22.00 -5.83
N GLY A 290 24.78 21.89 -7.09
CA GLY A 290 23.39 21.76 -7.51
C GLY A 290 22.72 20.51 -6.95
N LYS A 291 23.40 19.35 -7.05
CA LYS A 291 22.96 18.08 -6.45
C LYS A 291 22.85 18.21 -4.93
N LEU A 292 23.84 18.80 -4.28
CA LEU A 292 23.86 18.98 -2.83
C LEU A 292 22.70 19.85 -2.33
N LYS A 293 22.39 20.94 -3.05
CA LYS A 293 21.23 21.79 -2.77
C LYS A 293 19.93 20.98 -2.87
N LEU A 294 19.80 20.13 -3.90
CA LEU A 294 18.64 19.26 -4.08
C LEU A 294 18.53 18.21 -2.97
N VAL A 295 19.66 17.60 -2.54
CA VAL A 295 19.67 16.68 -1.38
C VAL A 295 19.17 17.41 -0.13
N GLY A 296 19.60 18.66 0.11
CA GLY A 296 19.11 19.47 1.23
C GLY A 296 17.59 19.72 1.19
N HIS A 297 17.04 19.95 0.00
CA HIS A 297 15.59 20.07 -0.18
C HIS A 297 14.82 18.77 0.08
N LEU A 298 15.41 17.62 -0.19
CA LEU A 298 14.76 16.31 -0.19
C LEU A 298 15.09 15.47 1.04
N HIS A 299 16.05 15.87 1.89
CA HIS A 299 16.56 15.00 2.96
C HIS A 299 15.49 14.44 3.87
N ASP A 300 14.46 15.21 4.10
CA ASP A 300 13.33 14.92 4.99
C ASP A 300 12.05 14.46 4.25
N ILE A 301 12.11 14.17 2.94
CA ILE A 301 10.93 13.77 2.14
C ILE A 301 10.18 12.56 2.75
N GLY A 302 10.90 11.67 3.41
CA GLY A 302 10.31 10.49 4.06
C GLY A 302 9.44 10.80 5.28
N LYS A 303 9.44 12.04 5.79
CA LYS A 303 8.52 12.50 6.84
C LYS A 303 7.06 12.48 6.39
N ILE A 304 6.79 12.39 5.09
CA ILE A 304 5.42 12.21 4.56
C ILE A 304 4.69 11.00 5.17
N ALA A 305 5.43 9.94 5.51
CA ALA A 305 4.88 8.72 6.10
C ALA A 305 4.68 8.79 7.62
N ILE A 306 5.10 9.89 8.28
CA ILE A 306 4.96 10.07 9.72
C ILE A 306 3.62 10.77 10.00
N SER A 307 2.92 10.32 11.04
CA SER A 307 1.65 10.94 11.44
C SER A 307 1.85 12.38 11.93
N GLU A 308 0.91 13.27 11.59
CA GLU A 308 0.94 14.68 12.01
C GLU A 308 0.99 14.84 13.53
N GLY A 309 0.33 13.92 14.27
CA GLY A 309 0.35 13.93 15.74
C GLY A 309 1.74 13.72 16.33
N ILE A 310 2.64 13.01 15.63
CA ILE A 310 4.03 12.81 16.04
C ILE A 310 4.90 13.97 15.56
N LEU A 311 4.75 14.38 14.30
CA LEU A 311 5.54 15.49 13.72
C LEU A 311 5.33 16.83 14.44
N ASN A 312 4.10 17.12 14.85
CA ASN A 312 3.72 18.37 15.49
C ASN A 312 3.59 18.26 17.02
N LYS A 313 4.09 17.16 17.62
CA LYS A 313 3.99 16.94 19.06
C LYS A 313 4.84 17.94 19.83
N GLU A 314 4.23 18.67 20.77
CA GLU A 314 4.90 19.68 21.59
C GLU A 314 5.63 19.10 22.84
N SER A 315 5.33 17.87 23.21
CA SER A 315 5.97 17.18 24.35
C SER A 315 7.14 16.30 23.90
N VAL A 316 7.93 15.84 24.86
CA VAL A 316 9.03 14.90 24.58
C VAL A 316 8.49 13.63 23.92
N LEU A 317 9.16 13.21 22.86
CA LEU A 317 8.82 11.98 22.13
C LEU A 317 9.16 10.74 22.96
N THR A 318 8.28 9.76 22.96
CA THR A 318 8.57 8.43 23.50
C THR A 318 9.60 7.70 22.60
N GLU A 319 10.26 6.67 23.12
CA GLU A 319 11.21 5.86 22.34
C GLU A 319 10.57 5.31 21.06
N ARG A 320 9.33 4.83 21.13
CA ARG A 320 8.57 4.31 19.97
C ARG A 320 8.30 5.40 18.92
N GLU A 321 7.95 6.60 19.35
CA GLU A 321 7.75 7.74 18.43
C GLU A 321 9.07 8.21 17.81
N GLN A 322 10.17 8.17 18.57
CA GLN A 322 11.52 8.45 18.03
C GLN A 322 11.92 7.41 16.97
N GLU A 323 11.63 6.15 17.22
CA GLU A 323 11.88 5.07 16.26
C GLU A 323 11.05 5.26 14.98
N GLU A 324 9.79 5.71 15.11
CA GLU A 324 8.93 6.03 13.97
C GLU A 324 9.50 7.22 13.16
N ILE A 325 9.98 8.27 13.82
CA ILE A 325 10.63 9.40 13.15
C ILE A 325 11.90 8.94 12.43
N ARG A 326 12.76 8.14 13.04
CA ARG A 326 13.99 7.64 12.41
C ARG A 326 13.76 6.92 11.09
N ARG A 327 12.58 6.31 10.91
CA ARG A 327 12.22 5.60 9.67
C ARG A 327 12.10 6.51 8.46
N HIS A 328 12.02 7.86 8.62
CA HIS A 328 11.94 8.76 7.47
C HIS A 328 13.15 8.63 6.53
N ALA A 329 14.35 8.35 7.04
CA ALA A 329 15.53 8.13 6.21
C ALA A 329 15.35 6.92 5.27
N ASP A 330 14.83 5.79 5.78
CA ASP A 330 14.52 4.61 4.96
C ASP A 330 13.37 4.87 3.98
N VAL A 331 12.34 5.59 4.40
CA VAL A 331 11.21 5.95 3.53
C VAL A 331 11.68 6.88 2.41
N GLY A 332 12.45 7.91 2.73
CA GLY A 332 13.04 8.84 1.76
C GLY A 332 13.92 8.12 0.74
N TYR A 333 14.77 7.21 1.19
CA TYR A 333 15.54 6.33 0.33
C TYR A 333 14.67 5.54 -0.65
N ARG A 334 13.61 4.90 -0.18
CA ARG A 334 12.71 4.11 -1.04
C ARG A 334 11.96 4.97 -2.06
N ILE A 335 11.50 6.16 -1.65
CA ILE A 335 10.84 7.12 -2.53
C ILE A 335 11.79 7.52 -3.67
N LEU A 336 13.01 7.93 -3.38
CA LEU A 336 13.95 8.40 -4.40
C LEU A 336 14.53 7.26 -5.23
N SER A 337 14.79 6.10 -4.65
CA SER A 337 15.23 4.91 -5.39
C SER A 337 14.17 4.45 -6.40
N ALA A 338 12.88 4.62 -6.10
CA ALA A 338 11.80 4.32 -7.02
C ALA A 338 11.68 5.37 -8.15
N ALA A 339 12.25 6.57 -7.97
CA ALA A 339 12.19 7.66 -8.95
C ALA A 339 13.28 7.59 -10.05
N GLY A 340 14.15 6.58 -10.06
CA GLY A 340 15.12 6.30 -11.12
C GLY A 340 16.22 7.36 -11.25
N GLU A 341 15.93 8.51 -11.83
CA GLU A 341 16.88 9.63 -12.02
C GLU A 341 17.47 10.18 -10.72
N MET A 342 16.78 9.96 -9.59
CA MET A 342 17.20 10.42 -8.27
C MET A 342 17.90 9.36 -7.42
N LEU A 343 18.27 8.21 -8.03
CA LEU A 343 18.88 7.08 -7.32
C LEU A 343 20.22 7.48 -6.65
N GLU A 344 21.02 8.34 -7.31
CA GLU A 344 22.28 8.83 -6.75
C GLU A 344 22.08 9.65 -5.46
N LEU A 345 20.93 10.32 -5.34
CA LEU A 345 20.60 11.12 -4.14
C LEU A 345 20.06 10.26 -3.00
N ALA A 346 19.52 9.09 -3.31
CA ALA A 346 18.85 8.24 -2.33
C ALA A 346 19.81 7.77 -1.22
N ASP A 347 21.04 7.36 -1.55
CA ASP A 347 22.04 6.94 -0.56
C ASP A 347 22.45 8.10 0.37
N CYS A 348 22.52 9.33 -0.13
CA CYS A 348 22.79 10.51 0.67
C CYS A 348 21.66 10.77 1.68
N ILE A 349 20.39 10.62 1.23
CA ILE A 349 19.23 10.79 2.09
C ILE A 349 19.13 9.69 3.15
N LEU A 350 19.48 8.46 2.81
CA LEU A 350 19.54 7.38 3.80
C LEU A 350 20.58 7.69 4.88
N ALA A 351 21.72 8.28 4.52
CA ALA A 351 22.89 8.44 5.38
C ALA A 351 22.98 9.79 6.10
N HIS A 352 22.03 10.74 5.92
CA HIS A 352 22.16 12.09 6.48
C HIS A 352 22.09 12.17 8.01
N HIS A 353 21.65 11.09 8.68
CA HIS A 353 21.69 10.95 10.14
C HIS A 353 22.81 10.02 10.63
N GLU A 354 23.69 9.58 9.73
CA GLU A 354 24.92 8.92 10.14
C GLU A 354 25.85 9.92 10.84
N ARG A 355 26.65 9.41 11.76
CA ARG A 355 27.58 10.19 12.56
C ARG A 355 29.00 9.77 12.25
N TRP A 356 29.90 10.72 12.25
CA TRP A 356 31.32 10.44 11.99
C TRP A 356 31.91 9.34 12.87
N ASP A 357 31.47 9.24 14.13
CA ASP A 357 31.88 8.23 15.10
C ASP A 357 31.20 6.86 14.93
N GLY A 358 30.29 6.70 13.96
CA GLY A 358 29.59 5.44 13.71
C GLY A 358 28.41 5.15 14.64
N THR A 359 28.04 6.09 15.51
CA THR A 359 26.89 5.96 16.43
C THR A 359 25.57 6.47 15.84
N GLY A 360 25.57 6.79 14.54
CA GLY A 360 24.40 7.25 13.79
C GLY A 360 23.45 6.14 13.36
N TYR A 361 22.51 6.47 12.50
CA TYR A 361 21.54 5.55 11.93
C TYR A 361 21.26 5.86 10.46
N PRO A 362 20.73 4.91 9.65
CA PRO A 362 20.27 3.58 10.01
C PRO A 362 21.34 2.49 9.89
N ARG A 363 22.47 2.73 9.22
CA ARG A 363 23.50 1.71 8.89
C ARG A 363 24.67 1.69 9.86
N GLY A 364 24.86 2.73 10.68
CA GLY A 364 26.01 2.89 11.57
C GLY A 364 27.33 3.11 10.80
N LEU A 365 27.26 3.81 9.67
CA LEU A 365 28.43 4.17 8.88
C LEU A 365 29.32 5.14 9.66
N SER A 366 30.65 5.05 9.49
CA SER A 366 31.59 5.91 10.18
C SER A 366 32.63 6.52 9.24
N GLY A 367 33.09 7.71 9.58
CA GLY A 367 34.16 8.39 8.87
C GLY A 367 33.86 8.61 7.39
N GLU A 368 34.80 8.29 6.54
CA GLU A 368 34.72 8.48 5.09
C GLU A 368 33.80 7.47 4.38
N ASN A 369 33.32 6.43 5.07
CA ASN A 369 32.30 5.54 4.54
C ASN A 369 30.91 6.22 4.43
N ILE A 370 30.71 7.35 5.09
CA ILE A 370 29.51 8.19 4.93
C ILE A 370 29.68 9.02 3.66
N PRO A 371 28.73 9.05 2.71
CA PRO A 371 28.78 9.91 1.53
C PRO A 371 29.07 11.36 1.92
N VAL A 372 29.91 12.06 1.14
CA VAL A 372 30.33 13.42 1.49
C VAL A 372 29.14 14.37 1.56
N GLU A 373 28.17 14.22 0.68
CA GLU A 373 26.93 14.99 0.66
C GLU A 373 26.14 14.79 1.97
N ALA A 374 26.04 13.55 2.44
CA ALA A 374 25.36 13.23 3.69
C ALA A 374 26.05 13.87 4.91
N ARG A 375 27.39 13.89 4.93
CA ARG A 375 28.18 14.58 5.98
C ARG A 375 27.92 16.08 5.99
N ILE A 376 27.82 16.70 4.80
CA ILE A 376 27.52 18.12 4.65
C ILE A 376 26.08 18.43 5.11
N ILE A 377 25.10 17.60 4.68
CA ILE A 377 23.70 17.76 5.08
C ILE A 377 23.54 17.60 6.60
N ALA A 378 24.18 16.60 7.22
CA ALA A 378 24.14 16.40 8.67
C ALA A 378 24.60 17.66 9.46
N LEU A 379 25.62 18.35 8.98
CA LEU A 379 26.11 19.60 9.57
C LEU A 379 25.14 20.76 9.30
N ALA A 380 24.65 20.89 8.05
CA ALA A 380 23.74 21.98 7.65
C ALA A 380 22.40 21.88 8.39
N ASP A 381 21.81 20.68 8.49
CA ASP A 381 20.59 20.42 9.24
C ASP A 381 20.77 20.72 10.74
N SER A 382 21.85 20.23 11.34
CA SER A 382 22.14 20.51 12.75
C SER A 382 22.34 22.00 13.03
N TYR A 383 22.99 22.74 12.12
CA TYR A 383 23.16 24.18 12.23
C TYR A 383 21.82 24.92 12.11
N ASP A 384 20.99 24.58 11.09
CA ASP A 384 19.66 25.20 10.95
C ASP A 384 18.78 24.88 12.15
N ALA A 385 18.84 23.64 12.63
CA ALA A 385 18.11 23.24 13.83
C ALA A 385 18.50 24.03 15.08
N MET A 386 19.74 24.45 15.21
CA MET A 386 20.23 25.26 16.33
C MET A 386 19.96 26.76 16.15
N SER A 387 20.06 27.27 14.94
CA SER A 387 19.96 28.71 14.61
C SER A 387 18.51 29.18 14.36
N SER A 388 17.55 28.25 14.17
CA SER A 388 16.15 28.56 13.92
C SER A 388 15.28 28.43 15.16
N GLU A 389 14.20 29.24 15.26
CA GLU A 389 13.20 29.10 16.32
C GLU A 389 12.35 27.85 16.09
N ARG A 390 12.15 27.07 17.14
CA ARG A 390 11.26 25.90 17.18
C ARG A 390 10.14 26.11 18.22
N PRO A 391 8.99 25.41 18.12
CA PRO A 391 7.84 25.60 19.03
C PRO A 391 8.21 25.54 20.52
N TYR A 392 9.25 24.75 20.83
CA TYR A 392 9.66 24.46 22.22
C TYR A 392 11.01 25.12 22.57
N ARG A 393 11.69 25.81 21.63
CA ARG A 393 13.03 26.37 21.86
C ARG A 393 13.30 27.57 20.97
N LYS A 394 13.73 28.67 21.60
CA LYS A 394 14.29 29.79 20.88
C LYS A 394 15.59 29.40 20.17
N ALA A 395 15.96 30.14 19.12
CA ALA A 395 17.25 30.00 18.49
C ALA A 395 18.37 30.13 19.52
N LEU A 396 19.41 29.29 19.39
CA LEU A 396 20.59 29.40 20.24
C LEU A 396 21.42 30.60 19.88
N ASN A 397 22.18 31.12 20.85
CA ASN A 397 23.17 32.12 20.59
C ASN A 397 24.28 31.56 19.69
N GLU A 398 24.81 32.39 18.78
CA GLU A 398 25.86 32.03 17.83
C GLU A 398 27.09 31.39 18.51
N ASP A 399 27.55 31.93 19.64
CA ASP A 399 28.68 31.37 20.39
C ASP A 399 28.40 29.95 20.90
N VAL A 400 27.15 29.66 21.27
CA VAL A 400 26.73 28.30 21.71
C VAL A 400 26.73 27.36 20.53
N ILE A 401 26.24 27.81 19.37
CA ILE A 401 26.19 26.98 18.15
C ILE A 401 27.62 26.63 17.72
N LEU A 402 28.53 27.65 17.67
CA LEU A 402 29.94 27.43 17.35
C LEU A 402 30.60 26.45 18.32
N PHE A 403 30.34 26.58 19.62
CA PHE A 403 30.84 25.68 20.64
C PHE A 403 30.38 24.25 20.38
N GLU A 404 29.07 24.02 20.10
CA GLU A 404 28.53 22.69 19.83
C GLU A 404 29.12 22.09 18.55
N ILE A 405 29.30 22.85 17.48
CA ILE A 405 29.93 22.37 16.24
C ILE A 405 31.36 21.95 16.48
N CYS A 406 32.18 22.81 17.11
CA CYS A 406 33.57 22.50 17.40
C CYS A 406 33.72 21.28 18.32
N ARG A 407 32.89 21.16 19.36
CA ARG A 407 32.85 20.04 20.32
C ARG A 407 32.50 18.71 19.67
N ASN A 408 31.61 18.72 18.66
CA ASN A 408 31.11 17.51 17.99
C ASN A 408 31.89 17.19 16.70
N ALA A 409 32.91 17.97 16.31
CA ALA A 409 33.82 17.63 15.24
C ALA A 409 34.62 16.36 15.58
N GLY A 410 34.67 15.40 14.67
CA GLY A 410 35.23 14.07 14.89
C GLY A 410 34.31 13.10 15.67
N ARG A 411 33.14 13.55 16.08
CA ARG A 411 32.08 12.71 16.71
C ARG A 411 30.82 12.66 15.83
N GLN A 412 30.05 13.73 15.85
CA GLN A 412 28.85 13.85 15.00
C GLN A 412 29.23 14.26 13.59
N PHE A 413 30.13 15.24 13.45
CA PHE A 413 30.47 15.87 12.19
C PHE A 413 31.85 15.48 11.69
N ASP A 414 32.02 15.44 10.37
CA ASP A 414 33.33 15.39 9.73
C ASP A 414 34.18 16.61 10.21
N PRO A 415 35.33 16.37 10.83
CA PRO A 415 36.11 17.45 11.42
C PRO A 415 36.63 18.43 10.38
N ARG A 416 36.91 18.02 9.13
CA ARG A 416 37.37 18.89 8.04
C ARG A 416 36.22 19.75 7.56
N ILE A 417 35.05 19.18 7.33
CA ILE A 417 33.85 19.93 6.87
C ILE A 417 33.42 20.92 7.96
N ALA A 418 33.41 20.50 9.25
CA ALA A 418 33.05 21.36 10.36
C ALA A 418 33.99 22.58 10.47
N ARG A 419 35.29 22.37 10.27
CA ARG A 419 36.28 23.46 10.31
C ARG A 419 36.09 24.43 9.16
N VAL A 420 35.97 23.97 7.91
CA VAL A 420 35.71 24.80 6.74
C VAL A 420 34.41 25.59 6.93
N PHE A 421 33.36 24.97 7.45
CA PHE A 421 32.11 25.66 7.72
C PHE A 421 32.25 26.79 8.70
N VAL A 422 32.98 26.60 9.80
CA VAL A 422 33.20 27.67 10.80
C VAL A 422 34.10 28.78 10.26
N GLU A 423 35.22 28.41 9.63
CA GLU A 423 36.24 29.38 9.20
C GLU A 423 35.84 30.13 7.91
N GLU A 424 35.33 29.41 6.90
CA GLU A 424 35.10 29.98 5.57
C GLU A 424 33.66 30.41 5.32
N VAL A 425 32.67 29.61 5.83
CA VAL A 425 31.25 29.92 5.59
C VAL A 425 30.73 30.91 6.63
N LEU A 426 31.08 30.73 7.93
CA LEU A 426 30.61 31.60 9.01
C LEU A 426 31.60 32.74 9.28
N GLY A 427 32.86 32.71 8.76
CA GLY A 427 33.88 33.70 8.97
C GLY A 427 34.31 33.82 10.44
N LYS A 428 34.31 32.74 11.20
CA LYS A 428 34.62 32.71 12.64
C LYS A 428 35.88 31.91 12.91
N PRO A 429 36.66 32.26 13.96
CA PRO A 429 37.84 31.48 14.30
C PRO A 429 37.46 30.07 14.83
N TRP A 430 38.18 29.07 14.34
CA TRP A 430 38.10 27.73 14.90
C TRP A 430 38.60 27.71 16.34
N LYS A 431 37.80 27.13 17.26
CA LYS A 431 38.19 26.96 18.66
C LYS A 431 38.57 25.51 18.87
N GLU A 432 39.86 25.19 19.06
CA GLU A 432 40.27 23.82 19.45
C GLU A 432 39.69 23.53 20.84
N MET A 433 38.96 22.40 20.93
CA MET A 433 38.46 21.87 22.20
C MET A 433 39.51 20.94 22.75
N ALA A 434 40.05 21.27 23.93
CA ALA A 434 41.03 20.47 24.63
C ALA A 434 40.41 19.15 25.17
#